data_429a1248279300d748c2310ba3ebb6c0
#
_entry.id   429a1248279300d748c2310ba3ebb6c0
#
_cell.length_a   1.000
_cell.length_b   1.000
_cell.length_c   1.000
_cell.angle_alpha   90.00
_cell.angle_beta   90.00
_cell.angle_gamma   90.00
#
_symmetry.space_group_name_H-M   'P 1'
#
loop_
_entity.id
_entity.type
_entity.pdbx_description
1 polymer ?
#
loop_
_entity_poly.entity_id
_entity_poly.type
_entity_poly.pdbx_seq_one_letter_code
_entity_poly.pdbx_strand_id
1 'polypeptide(L)'
;MNLLQIVALAVGVTALAAAIGLSILLLGLQRVFASAPTLWHNNHQEIIDTSLTVVIPAFNEANNIEDCLTHVLASATPCSQWQVLVVDDQSNDNTVNIAEQTIAALTGADQP
;
A
#
# COMPACT_ATOMS: atom_id res chain seq x y z
N MET A 1 -14.65 -26.17 50.07
CA MET A 1 -14.71 -26.13 48.57
C MET A 1 -14.31 -27.53 48.07
N ASN A 2 -15.11 -28.13 47.23
CA ASN A 2 -14.72 -29.40 46.62
C ASN A 2 -13.82 -29.17 45.40
N LEU A 3 -13.12 -30.20 44.96
CA LEU A 3 -12.17 -30.09 43.83
C LEU A 3 -12.79 -29.47 42.55
N LEU A 4 -14.05 -29.83 42.29
CA LEU A 4 -14.78 -29.30 41.12
C LEU A 4 -14.96 -27.76 41.19
N GLN A 5 -15.25 -27.23 42.38
CA GLN A 5 -15.40 -25.78 42.58
C GLN A 5 -14.07 -25.07 42.44
N ILE A 6 -12.95 -25.65 42.88
CA ILE A 6 -11.62 -25.07 42.71
C ILE A 6 -11.25 -25.01 41.22
N VAL A 7 -11.48 -26.09 40.48
CA VAL A 7 -11.21 -26.14 39.03
C VAL A 7 -12.05 -25.15 38.29
N ALA A 8 -13.35 -25.05 38.57
CA ALA A 8 -14.24 -24.07 37.93
C ALA A 8 -13.81 -22.63 38.19
N LEU A 9 -13.38 -22.34 39.42
CA LEU A 9 -12.88 -21.00 39.78
C LEU A 9 -11.57 -20.67 39.02
N ALA A 10 -10.64 -21.63 38.95
CA ALA A 10 -9.38 -21.45 38.21
C ALA A 10 -9.60 -21.20 36.73
N VAL A 11 -10.49 -21.98 36.08
CA VAL A 11 -10.87 -21.77 34.67
C VAL A 11 -11.54 -20.42 34.47
N GLY A 12 -12.41 -19.99 35.37
CA GLY A 12 -13.06 -18.68 35.29
C GLY A 12 -12.06 -17.52 35.40
N VAL A 13 -11.10 -17.60 36.33
CA VAL A 13 -10.07 -16.59 36.50
C VAL A 13 -9.15 -16.49 35.27
N THR A 14 -8.72 -17.61 34.71
CA THR A 14 -7.87 -17.62 33.52
C THR A 14 -8.60 -17.08 32.29
N ALA A 15 -9.87 -17.44 32.10
CA ALA A 15 -10.70 -16.90 31.03
C ALA A 15 -10.89 -15.38 31.14
N LEU A 16 -11.14 -14.87 32.34
CA LEU A 16 -11.26 -13.44 32.58
C LEU A 16 -9.94 -12.69 32.31
N ALA A 17 -8.82 -13.23 32.77
CA ALA A 17 -7.51 -12.63 32.50
C ALA A 17 -7.21 -12.58 30.99
N ALA A 18 -7.51 -13.65 30.25
CA ALA A 18 -7.34 -13.68 28.80
C ALA A 18 -8.25 -12.66 28.09
N ALA A 19 -9.49 -12.51 28.51
CA ALA A 19 -10.42 -11.51 27.96
C ALA A 19 -9.94 -10.07 28.18
N ILE A 20 -9.43 -9.78 29.37
CA ILE A 20 -8.85 -8.46 29.69
C ILE A 20 -7.61 -8.20 28.83
N GLY A 21 -6.69 -9.16 28.70
CA GLY A 21 -5.50 -9.04 27.87
C GLY A 21 -5.84 -8.78 26.40
N LEU A 22 -6.81 -9.52 25.85
CA LEU A 22 -7.28 -9.31 24.48
C LEU A 22 -7.92 -7.92 24.30
N SER A 23 -8.71 -7.46 25.26
CA SER A 23 -9.32 -6.12 25.22
C SER A 23 -8.28 -5.01 25.21
N ILE A 24 -7.23 -5.12 26.02
CA ILE A 24 -6.13 -4.15 26.05
C ILE A 24 -5.38 -4.13 24.70
N LEU A 25 -5.12 -5.32 24.13
CA LEU A 25 -4.48 -5.42 22.81
C LEU A 25 -5.31 -4.75 21.72
N LEU A 26 -6.62 -5.04 21.68
CA LEU A 26 -7.53 -4.44 20.69
C LEU A 26 -7.62 -2.91 20.81
N LEU A 27 -7.69 -2.40 22.04
CA LEU A 27 -7.67 -0.95 22.28
C LEU A 27 -6.33 -0.32 21.86
N GLY A 28 -5.22 -1.03 22.06
CA GLY A 28 -3.90 -0.59 21.58
C GLY A 28 -3.84 -0.51 20.05
N LEU A 29 -4.32 -1.54 19.36
CA LEU A 29 -4.40 -1.55 17.91
C LEU A 29 -5.29 -0.44 17.35
N GLN A 30 -6.46 -0.21 17.94
CA GLN A 30 -7.36 0.88 17.51
C GLN A 30 -6.66 2.25 17.60
N ARG A 31 -5.86 2.49 18.64
CA ARG A 31 -5.12 3.75 18.77
C ARG A 31 -4.05 3.91 17.68
N VAL A 32 -3.34 2.84 17.36
CA VAL A 32 -2.33 2.86 16.28
C VAL A 32 -2.98 3.15 14.93
N PHE A 33 -4.10 2.49 14.61
CA PHE A 33 -4.82 2.75 13.35
C PHE A 33 -5.49 4.12 13.32
N ALA A 34 -5.99 4.62 14.45
CA ALA A 34 -6.60 5.95 14.53
C ALA A 34 -5.57 7.09 14.37
N SER A 35 -4.30 6.83 14.71
CA SER A 35 -3.21 7.79 14.51
C SER A 35 -2.49 7.64 13.16
N ALA A 36 -2.89 6.66 12.33
CA ALA A 36 -2.35 6.53 11.00
C ALA A 36 -2.66 7.79 10.16
N PRO A 37 -1.68 8.35 9.45
CA PRO A 37 -1.95 9.49 8.60
C PRO A 37 -2.96 9.11 7.53
N THR A 38 -4.09 9.80 7.53
CA THR A 38 -5.08 9.66 6.45
C THR A 38 -4.61 10.45 5.24
N LEU A 39 -4.61 9.82 4.08
CA LEU A 39 -4.40 10.53 2.84
C LEU A 39 -5.63 11.43 2.63
N TRP A 40 -5.45 12.72 2.81
CA TRP A 40 -6.48 13.69 2.46
C TRP A 40 -6.63 13.71 0.95
N HIS A 41 -7.82 13.39 0.49
CA HIS A 41 -8.18 13.68 -0.89
C HIS A 41 -8.35 15.19 -0.99
N ASN A 42 -7.26 15.87 -1.33
CA ASN A 42 -7.30 17.31 -1.56
C ASN A 42 -7.91 17.55 -2.94
N ASN A 43 -9.14 18.05 -2.97
CA ASN A 43 -9.83 18.42 -4.21
C ASN A 43 -9.26 19.70 -4.86
N HIS A 44 -8.23 20.30 -4.28
CA HIS A 44 -7.51 21.39 -4.89
C HIS A 44 -6.45 20.82 -5.82
N GLN A 45 -6.77 20.74 -7.10
CA GLN A 45 -5.80 20.59 -8.19
C GLN A 45 -5.03 21.90 -8.35
N GLU A 46 -4.27 22.30 -7.34
CA GLU A 46 -3.23 23.31 -7.55
C GLU A 46 -2.10 22.61 -8.30
N ILE A 47 -1.97 22.92 -9.59
CA ILE A 47 -0.80 22.51 -10.37
C ILE A 47 0.40 23.20 -9.74
N ILE A 48 1.24 22.41 -9.09
CA ILE A 48 2.45 22.92 -8.47
C ILE A 48 3.43 23.23 -9.61
N ASP A 49 3.95 24.46 -9.67
CA ASP A 49 4.94 24.88 -10.67
C ASP A 49 6.34 24.32 -10.33
N THR A 50 6.43 23.01 -10.16
CA THR A 50 7.66 22.25 -9.89
C THR A 50 7.70 21.01 -10.76
N SER A 51 8.88 20.45 -10.94
CA SER A 51 9.05 19.14 -11.60
C SER A 51 8.93 18.01 -10.59
N LEU A 52 8.29 16.92 -11.01
CA LEU A 52 8.15 15.70 -10.23
C LEU A 52 8.69 14.49 -11.00
N THR A 53 9.50 13.68 -10.35
CA THR A 53 9.90 12.37 -10.86
C THR A 53 9.33 11.28 -9.96
N VAL A 54 8.50 10.42 -10.53
CA VAL A 54 8.00 9.21 -9.87
C VAL A 54 8.95 8.07 -10.19
N VAL A 55 9.59 7.49 -9.18
CA VAL A 55 10.51 6.36 -9.34
C VAL A 55 9.79 5.09 -8.92
N ILE A 56 9.73 4.11 -9.83
CA ILE A 56 9.10 2.81 -9.60
C ILE A 56 10.20 1.75 -9.62
N PRO A 57 10.64 1.23 -8.47
CA PRO A 57 11.55 0.09 -8.42
C PRO A 57 10.79 -1.17 -8.83
N ALA A 58 11.42 -2.02 -9.68
CA ALA A 58 10.85 -3.26 -10.15
C ALA A 58 11.84 -4.41 -10.00
N PHE A 59 11.36 -5.56 -9.52
CA PHE A 59 12.11 -6.80 -9.46
C PHE A 59 11.16 -8.00 -9.60
N ASN A 60 11.20 -8.69 -10.74
CA ASN A 60 10.33 -9.83 -11.05
C ASN A 60 8.82 -9.51 -10.90
N GLU A 61 8.41 -8.39 -11.47
CA GLU A 61 7.04 -7.85 -11.40
C GLU A 61 6.26 -8.03 -12.72
N ALA A 62 6.58 -9.04 -13.54
CA ALA A 62 5.94 -9.27 -14.84
C ALA A 62 4.40 -9.34 -14.78
N ASN A 63 3.83 -9.75 -13.64
CA ASN A 63 2.38 -9.85 -13.47
C ASN A 63 1.71 -8.53 -13.06
N ASN A 64 2.46 -7.54 -12.59
CA ASN A 64 1.89 -6.34 -11.97
C ASN A 64 2.36 -5.04 -12.64
N ILE A 65 3.49 -5.06 -13.34
CA ILE A 65 4.13 -3.84 -13.86
C ILE A 65 3.26 -3.12 -14.90
N GLU A 66 2.54 -3.84 -15.75
CA GLU A 66 1.63 -3.27 -16.73
C GLU A 66 0.50 -2.47 -16.06
N ASP A 67 -0.18 -3.09 -15.10
CA ASP A 67 -1.27 -2.45 -14.36
C ASP A 67 -0.76 -1.25 -13.55
N CYS A 68 0.40 -1.38 -12.91
CA CYS A 68 1.03 -0.29 -12.17
C CYS A 68 1.29 0.92 -13.06
N LEU A 69 1.96 0.74 -14.19
CA LEU A 69 2.29 1.79 -15.14
C LEU A 69 1.04 2.43 -15.75
N THR A 70 0.06 1.61 -16.13
CA THR A 70 -1.20 2.09 -16.68
C THR A 70 -1.94 3.01 -15.71
N HIS A 71 -2.04 2.63 -14.44
CA HIS A 71 -2.72 3.44 -13.44
C HIS A 71 -1.93 4.71 -13.06
N VAL A 72 -0.60 4.62 -12.98
CA VAL A 72 0.23 5.80 -12.68
C VAL A 72 0.15 6.81 -13.81
N LEU A 73 0.27 6.38 -15.07
CA LEU A 73 0.24 7.26 -16.24
C LEU A 73 -1.17 7.79 -16.55
N ALA A 74 -2.23 7.05 -16.20
CA ALA A 74 -3.61 7.51 -16.31
C ALA A 74 -4.06 8.43 -15.16
N SER A 75 -3.24 8.59 -14.12
CA SER A 75 -3.58 9.48 -13.00
C SER A 75 -3.53 10.94 -13.42
N ALA A 76 -4.25 11.80 -12.67
CA ALA A 76 -4.24 13.23 -12.93
C ALA A 76 -2.81 13.79 -12.83
N THR A 77 -2.43 14.62 -13.80
CA THR A 77 -1.11 15.25 -13.87
C THR A 77 -0.86 16.10 -12.61
N PRO A 78 0.13 15.76 -11.77
CA PRO A 78 0.34 16.42 -10.49
C PRO A 78 0.97 17.80 -10.60
N CYS A 79 1.70 18.05 -11.69
CA CYS A 79 2.43 19.29 -11.95
C CYS A 79 2.68 19.49 -13.46
N SER A 80 3.17 20.67 -13.84
CA SER A 80 3.43 21.03 -15.25
C SER A 80 4.51 20.17 -15.91
N GLN A 81 5.46 19.68 -15.12
CA GLN A 81 6.55 18.81 -15.60
C GLN A 81 6.67 17.59 -14.68
N TRP A 82 6.30 16.44 -15.20
CA TRP A 82 6.46 15.20 -14.46
C TRP A 82 6.91 14.07 -15.37
N GLN A 83 7.61 13.11 -14.77
CA GLN A 83 8.09 11.93 -15.47
C GLN A 83 8.00 10.70 -14.57
N VAL A 84 7.90 9.53 -15.20
CA VAL A 84 7.96 8.24 -14.52
C VAL A 84 9.24 7.55 -14.93
N LEU A 85 10.00 7.08 -13.94
CA LEU A 85 11.24 6.33 -14.12
C LEU A 85 11.05 4.93 -13.51
N VAL A 86 11.10 3.90 -14.33
CA VAL A 86 11.15 2.51 -13.87
C VAL A 86 12.61 2.11 -13.69
N VAL A 87 12.94 1.60 -12.51
CA VAL A 87 14.29 1.10 -12.19
C VAL A 87 14.20 -0.40 -11.95
N ASP A 88 14.69 -1.17 -12.91
CA ASP A 88 14.74 -2.62 -12.79
C ASP A 88 15.98 -3.09 -12.02
N ASP A 89 15.76 -3.87 -10.96
CA ASP A 89 16.83 -4.45 -10.14
C ASP A 89 17.18 -5.88 -10.61
N GLN A 90 17.59 -6.01 -11.86
CA GLN A 90 18.03 -7.27 -12.48
C GLN A 90 16.93 -8.36 -12.50
N SER A 91 15.73 -8.03 -12.95
CA SER A 91 14.66 -9.03 -13.13
C SER A 91 15.09 -10.17 -14.07
N ASN A 92 14.67 -11.37 -13.71
CA ASN A 92 14.93 -12.60 -14.50
C ASN A 92 13.68 -13.06 -15.27
N ASP A 93 12.58 -12.37 -15.15
CA ASP A 93 11.32 -12.61 -15.84
C ASP A 93 11.09 -11.60 -16.98
N ASN A 94 9.86 -11.48 -17.45
CA ASN A 94 9.53 -10.59 -18.56
C ASN A 94 9.23 -9.14 -18.15
N THR A 95 9.57 -8.73 -16.92
CA THR A 95 9.25 -7.40 -16.34
C THR A 95 9.68 -6.26 -17.26
N VAL A 96 10.93 -6.24 -17.70
CA VAL A 96 11.51 -5.14 -18.51
C VAL A 96 10.77 -5.01 -19.84
N ASN A 97 10.55 -6.13 -20.56
CA ASN A 97 9.88 -6.10 -21.85
C ASN A 97 8.42 -5.61 -21.73
N ILE A 98 7.71 -6.04 -20.67
CA ILE A 98 6.33 -5.59 -20.43
C ILE A 98 6.32 -4.09 -20.12
N ALA A 99 7.22 -3.61 -19.27
CA ALA A 99 7.32 -2.19 -18.95
C ALA A 99 7.59 -1.34 -20.19
N GLU A 100 8.55 -1.71 -21.03
CA GLU A 100 8.88 -1.01 -22.28
C GLU A 100 7.68 -0.97 -23.25
N GLN A 101 7.01 -2.10 -23.45
CA GLN A 101 5.82 -2.18 -24.32
C GLN A 101 4.68 -1.33 -23.80
N THR A 102 4.42 -1.35 -22.50
CA THR A 102 3.36 -0.57 -21.86
C THR A 102 3.65 0.93 -22.00
N ILE A 103 4.88 1.37 -21.72
CA ILE A 103 5.27 2.77 -21.88
C ILE A 103 5.12 3.20 -23.34
N ALA A 104 5.60 2.41 -24.29
CA ALA A 104 5.50 2.73 -25.72
C ALA A 104 4.04 2.83 -26.19
N ALA A 105 3.16 1.95 -25.70
CA ALA A 105 1.73 1.96 -26.03
C ALA A 105 1.03 3.20 -25.47
N LEU A 106 1.36 3.62 -24.25
CA LEU A 106 0.71 4.74 -23.59
C LEU A 106 1.26 6.10 -24.02
N THR A 107 2.56 6.19 -24.34
CA THR A 107 3.20 7.45 -24.80
C THR A 107 3.11 7.64 -26.31
N GLY A 108 3.02 6.55 -27.09
CA GLY A 108 2.90 6.60 -28.56
C GLY A 108 1.49 6.97 -29.07
N ALA A 109 0.48 6.92 -28.22
CA ALA A 109 -0.90 7.26 -28.58
C ALA A 109 -1.16 8.79 -28.63
N ASP A 110 -0.25 9.61 -28.08
CA ASP A 110 -0.38 11.08 -27.97
C ASP A 110 0.54 11.88 -28.93
N GLN A 111 1.13 11.22 -29.93
CA GLN A 111 1.86 11.96 -30.99
C GLN A 111 0.95 12.13 -32.20
N PRO A 112 0.52 13.37 -32.55
CA PRO A 112 -0.22 13.66 -33.76
C PRO A 112 0.61 13.46 -35.02
#